data_b8a0b4e6eb6423666b84429f31b9c593
#
_entry.id   b8a0b4e6eb6423666b84429f31b9c593
#
_cell.length_a   1.000
_cell.length_b   1.000
_cell.length_c   1.000
_cell.angle_alpha   90.00
_cell.angle_beta   90.00
_cell.angle_gamma   90.00
#
_symmetry.space_group_name_H-M   'P 1'
#
loop_
_entity.id
_entity.type
_entity.pdbx_description
1 polymer ?
#
loop_
_entity_poly.entity_id
_entity_poly.type
_entity_poly.pdbx_seq_one_letter_code
_entity_poly.pdbx_strand_id
1 'polypeptide(L)'
;MFFKLQEGILRSNSKIKNSIFLLGNGGKCRIIYIEDRIEKGGMIMSRITDYSFLFQSMFGKSSANLVNNIQLSQINSTSVQAQLKAAGINTNSKQYKAALSEMVKNGNGAMFTNVQAIKNLMSQYDKNGDWVDPNTGLTGLAVTDENRNSYKHIISIPESSRDEMFELAKKEFLRDNGTLNGDTTKRESVYTNLYRKMKKDDRLSAGWTMEQYEHQYRQAFAEAAKAADPTWRAGKPIPAGALDGITRESVESGRKSVDIKV
;
A
#
# COMPACT_ATOMS: atom_id res chain seq x y z
N MET A 1 -30.07 6.40 31.22
CA MET A 1 -29.68 7.75 30.85
C MET A 1 -29.47 7.76 29.33
N PHE A 2 -30.47 8.25 28.58
CA PHE A 2 -30.49 8.24 27.12
C PHE A 2 -29.69 9.44 26.60
N PHE A 3 -28.66 9.21 25.78
CA PHE A 3 -27.97 10.28 25.09
C PHE A 3 -28.63 10.56 23.74
N LYS A 4 -28.95 11.82 23.51
CA LYS A 4 -29.49 12.34 22.27
C LYS A 4 -28.38 12.44 21.23
N LEU A 5 -28.55 11.76 20.10
CA LEU A 5 -27.74 11.99 18.90
C LEU A 5 -28.08 13.36 18.32
N GLN A 6 -27.08 14.19 18.13
CA GLN A 6 -27.21 15.45 17.41
C GLN A 6 -26.46 15.32 16.09
N GLU A 7 -27.19 15.22 14.97
CA GLU A 7 -26.64 15.29 13.63
C GLU A 7 -26.38 16.75 13.25
N GLY A 8 -25.12 17.07 13.00
CA GLY A 8 -24.71 18.34 12.41
C GLY A 8 -24.32 18.16 10.95
N ILE A 9 -25.11 18.68 10.02
CA ILE A 9 -24.78 18.67 8.60
C ILE A 9 -24.07 19.97 8.26
N LEU A 10 -22.79 19.91 7.95
CA LEU A 10 -22.04 21.01 7.34
C LEU A 10 -22.15 20.90 5.82
N ARG A 11 -22.85 21.86 5.20
CA ARG A 11 -22.94 21.97 3.74
C ARG A 11 -21.65 22.58 3.19
N SER A 12 -20.85 21.77 2.53
CA SER A 12 -19.77 22.20 1.61
C SER A 12 -20.20 21.86 0.18
N ASN A 13 -19.89 22.73 -0.77
CA ASN A 13 -20.24 22.62 -2.20
C ASN A 13 -19.49 21.53 -2.98
N SER A 14 -18.89 20.57 -2.33
CA SER A 14 -18.34 19.35 -2.90
C SER A 14 -19.23 18.17 -2.53
N LYS A 15 -19.45 17.24 -3.48
CA LYS A 15 -20.27 16.03 -3.32
C LYS A 15 -19.66 15.03 -2.31
N ILE A 16 -19.17 15.51 -1.20
CA ILE A 16 -18.60 14.72 -0.10
C ILE A 16 -19.64 14.72 1.02
N LYS A 17 -20.18 13.55 1.34
CA LYS A 17 -21.00 13.37 2.55
C LYS A 17 -20.06 12.94 3.67
N ASN A 18 -19.83 13.85 4.63
CA ASN A 18 -19.08 13.53 5.85
C ASN A 18 -20.09 13.19 6.95
N SER A 19 -20.00 12.01 7.50
CA SER A 19 -20.74 11.63 8.70
C SER A 19 -19.82 11.76 9.93
N ILE A 20 -20.25 12.51 10.93
CA ILE A 20 -19.53 12.72 12.18
C ILE A 20 -20.24 11.93 13.26
N PHE A 21 -19.53 11.02 13.92
CA PHE A 21 -20.02 10.32 15.10
C PHE A 21 -19.25 10.79 16.33
N LEU A 22 -20.00 11.19 17.37
CA LEU A 22 -19.47 11.53 18.68
C LEU A 22 -19.71 10.35 19.63
N LEU A 23 -18.66 9.71 20.07
CA LEU A 23 -18.71 8.71 21.13
C LEU A 23 -18.02 9.29 22.36
N GLY A 24 -18.75 9.45 23.46
CA GLY A 24 -18.24 9.94 24.73
C GLY A 24 -18.51 8.94 25.85
N ASN A 25 -17.46 8.53 26.55
CA ASN A 25 -17.59 7.90 27.86
C ASN A 25 -16.43 8.41 28.76
N GLY A 26 -16.76 8.88 29.95
CA GLY A 26 -15.74 9.23 30.94
C GLY A 26 -14.92 10.50 30.64
N GLY A 27 -15.52 11.57 30.07
CA GLY A 27 -14.89 12.91 30.04
C GLY A 27 -13.92 13.19 28.89
N LYS A 28 -13.78 12.30 27.91
CA LYS A 28 -12.99 12.56 26.70
C LYS A 28 -13.85 12.26 25.45
N CYS A 29 -14.22 13.30 24.72
CA CYS A 29 -14.85 13.18 23.40
C CYS A 29 -13.79 13.07 22.32
N ARG A 30 -13.88 12.08 21.44
CA ARG A 30 -13.11 12.01 20.18
C ARG A 30 -14.03 12.15 18.99
N ILE A 31 -13.64 13.00 18.06
CA ILE A 31 -14.31 13.22 16.79
C ILE A 31 -13.74 12.25 15.77
N ILE A 32 -14.58 11.43 15.16
CA ILE A 32 -14.20 10.52 14.07
C ILE A 32 -14.78 11.08 12.77
N TYR A 33 -13.92 11.37 11.81
CA TYR A 33 -14.32 11.78 10.46
C TYR A 33 -14.35 10.55 9.55
N ILE A 34 -15.48 10.37 8.87
CA ILE A 34 -15.60 9.38 7.78
C ILE A 34 -15.72 10.19 6.49
N GLU A 35 -14.71 10.14 5.64
CA GLU A 35 -14.76 10.69 4.29
C GLU A 35 -15.30 9.64 3.32
N ASP A 36 -16.52 9.85 2.82
CA ASP A 36 -17.05 9.11 1.67
C ASP A 36 -16.75 9.88 0.38
N ARG A 37 -15.80 9.40 -0.39
CA ARG A 37 -15.50 9.93 -1.72
C ARG A 37 -16.34 9.18 -2.75
N ILE A 38 -17.33 9.83 -3.31
CA ILE A 38 -18.13 9.28 -4.42
C ILE A 38 -17.44 9.70 -5.73
N GLU A 39 -16.73 8.79 -6.36
CA GLU A 39 -16.30 8.94 -7.74
C GLU A 39 -17.33 8.30 -8.68
N LYS A 40 -17.62 8.98 -9.80
CA LYS A 40 -18.59 8.53 -10.80
C LYS A 40 -18.18 7.17 -11.36
N GLY A 41 -18.98 6.13 -11.06
CA GLY A 41 -18.92 4.83 -11.70
C GLY A 41 -18.03 3.77 -11.04
N GLY A 42 -17.44 4.03 -9.88
CA GLY A 42 -16.60 3.10 -9.12
C GLY A 42 -17.30 2.52 -7.91
N MET A 43 -17.10 1.24 -7.67
CA MET A 43 -17.50 0.52 -6.46
C MET A 43 -16.96 1.28 -5.24
N ILE A 44 -17.84 1.63 -4.29
CA ILE A 44 -17.45 2.25 -3.03
C ILE A 44 -16.57 1.24 -2.28
N MET A 45 -15.26 1.37 -2.35
CA MET A 45 -14.38 0.78 -1.36
C MET A 45 -14.42 1.69 -0.13
N SER A 46 -15.35 1.44 0.78
CA SER A 46 -15.20 1.93 2.13
C SER A 46 -13.90 1.32 2.67
N ARG A 47 -12.86 2.12 2.88
CA ARG A 47 -11.78 1.76 3.78
C ARG A 47 -12.44 1.53 5.14
N ILE A 48 -12.64 0.27 5.50
CA ILE A 48 -12.99 -0.10 6.86
C ILE A 48 -11.76 0.24 7.68
N THR A 49 -11.76 1.42 8.25
CA THR A 49 -10.74 1.85 9.20
C THR A 49 -10.76 0.85 10.35
N ASP A 50 -9.63 0.33 10.68
CA ASP A 50 -9.29 -0.66 11.69
C ASP A 50 -10.15 -0.54 12.97
N TYR A 51 -11.27 -1.24 13.01
CA TYR A 51 -12.12 -1.34 14.19
C TYR A 51 -11.41 -2.08 15.34
N SER A 52 -10.34 -2.82 15.06
CA SER A 52 -9.57 -3.53 16.07
C SER A 52 -8.88 -2.55 17.03
N PHE A 53 -8.43 -1.40 16.53
CA PHE A 53 -7.86 -0.33 17.36
C PHE A 53 -8.92 0.29 18.28
N LEU A 54 -10.13 0.54 17.78
CA LEU A 54 -11.23 1.05 18.61
C LEU A 54 -11.65 0.03 19.67
N PHE A 55 -11.70 -1.25 19.30
CA PHE A 55 -12.03 -2.33 20.22
C PHE A 55 -10.94 -2.54 21.28
N GLN A 56 -9.66 -2.52 20.87
CA GLN A 56 -8.52 -2.59 21.80
C GLN A 56 -8.46 -1.38 22.74
N SER A 57 -8.82 -0.18 22.26
CA SER A 57 -8.83 1.02 23.11
C SER A 57 -9.96 1.03 24.13
N MET A 58 -11.09 0.37 23.81
CA MET A 58 -12.26 0.31 24.71
C MET A 58 -12.19 -0.84 25.72
N PHE A 59 -11.65 -1.99 25.33
CA PHE A 59 -11.75 -3.24 26.12
C PHE A 59 -10.40 -3.85 26.52
N GLY A 60 -9.28 -3.31 26.04
CA GLY A 60 -7.93 -3.83 26.29
C GLY A 60 -7.55 -5.06 25.44
N LYS A 61 -6.24 -5.38 25.41
CA LYS A 61 -5.71 -6.49 24.58
C LYS A 61 -6.28 -7.87 24.92
N SER A 62 -6.66 -8.11 26.17
CA SER A 62 -7.23 -9.40 26.61
C SER A 62 -8.60 -9.66 26.02
N SER A 63 -9.41 -8.64 25.84
CA SER A 63 -10.76 -8.76 25.26
C SER A 63 -10.72 -8.96 23.73
N ALA A 64 -9.73 -8.45 23.04
CA ALA A 64 -9.55 -8.72 21.61
C ALA A 64 -9.29 -10.21 21.35
N ASN A 65 -8.50 -10.86 22.18
CA ASN A 65 -8.26 -12.31 22.09
C ASN A 65 -9.53 -13.12 22.38
N LEU A 66 -10.35 -12.69 23.36
CA LEU A 66 -11.62 -13.34 23.66
C LEU A 66 -12.60 -13.25 22.50
N VAL A 67 -12.73 -12.07 21.89
CA VAL A 67 -13.60 -11.86 20.72
C VAL A 67 -13.13 -12.69 19.53
N ASN A 68 -11.83 -12.72 19.26
CA ASN A 68 -11.26 -13.55 18.20
C ASN A 68 -11.55 -15.04 18.41
N ASN A 69 -11.46 -15.54 19.67
CA ASN A 69 -11.77 -16.92 19.98
C ASN A 69 -13.26 -17.24 19.81
N ILE A 70 -14.15 -16.35 20.23
CA ILE A 70 -15.60 -16.51 20.03
C ILE A 70 -15.93 -16.51 18.54
N GLN A 71 -15.34 -15.61 17.75
CA GLN A 71 -15.54 -15.54 16.31
C GLN A 71 -15.03 -16.81 15.60
N LEU A 72 -13.85 -17.30 15.97
CA LEU A 72 -13.32 -18.56 15.45
C LEU A 72 -14.21 -19.76 15.77
N SER A 73 -14.78 -19.82 16.98
CA SER A 73 -15.71 -20.88 17.34
C SER A 73 -17.00 -20.84 16.54
N GLN A 74 -17.52 -19.65 16.24
CA GLN A 74 -18.69 -19.45 15.37
C GLN A 74 -18.43 -19.87 13.93
N ILE A 75 -17.27 -19.49 13.39
CA ILE A 75 -16.83 -19.84 12.03
C ILE A 75 -16.70 -21.37 11.89
N ASN A 76 -16.21 -22.05 12.92
CA ASN A 76 -16.05 -23.50 12.94
C ASN A 76 -17.34 -24.25 13.31
N SER A 77 -18.44 -23.55 13.56
CA SER A 77 -19.72 -24.20 13.85
C SER A 77 -20.20 -25.03 12.66
N THR A 78 -20.85 -26.17 12.94
CA THR A 78 -21.37 -27.08 11.91
C THR A 78 -22.30 -26.37 10.92
N SER A 79 -23.11 -25.42 11.40
CA SER A 79 -24.02 -24.64 10.57
C SER A 79 -23.28 -23.76 9.57
N VAL A 80 -22.27 -23.01 10.00
CA VAL A 80 -21.47 -22.13 9.11
C VAL A 80 -20.67 -22.98 8.13
N GLN A 81 -20.04 -24.06 8.57
CA GLN A 81 -19.30 -24.97 7.70
C GLN A 81 -20.19 -25.61 6.63
N ALA A 82 -21.43 -25.98 6.98
CA ALA A 82 -22.40 -26.48 6.02
C ALA A 82 -22.78 -25.43 4.95
N GLN A 83 -22.99 -24.18 5.36
CA GLN A 83 -23.29 -23.08 4.45
C GLN A 83 -22.12 -22.79 3.49
N LEU A 84 -20.89 -22.77 3.98
CA LEU A 84 -19.69 -22.58 3.17
C LEU A 84 -19.52 -23.67 2.15
N LYS A 85 -19.71 -24.95 2.58
CA LYS A 85 -19.68 -26.11 1.67
C LYS A 85 -20.77 -26.04 0.60
N ALA A 86 -22.00 -25.68 0.98
CA ALA A 86 -23.12 -25.51 0.04
C ALA A 86 -22.84 -24.39 -0.98
N ALA A 87 -22.08 -23.37 -0.59
CA ALA A 87 -21.63 -22.28 -1.46
C ALA A 87 -20.42 -22.63 -2.33
N GLY A 88 -19.91 -23.87 -2.26
CA GLY A 88 -18.74 -24.34 -3.01
C GLY A 88 -17.40 -23.85 -2.47
N ILE A 89 -17.36 -23.39 -1.21
CA ILE A 89 -16.11 -22.92 -0.58
C ILE A 89 -15.38 -24.12 0.05
N ASN A 90 -14.14 -24.35 -0.44
CA ASN A 90 -13.26 -25.34 0.17
C ASN A 90 -12.51 -24.70 1.38
N THR A 91 -12.99 -24.99 2.59
CA THR A 91 -12.40 -24.46 3.82
C THR A 91 -11.01 -25.03 4.17
N ASN A 92 -10.58 -26.08 3.47
CA ASN A 92 -9.22 -26.62 3.58
C ASN A 92 -8.23 -25.96 2.63
N SER A 93 -8.69 -25.14 1.66
CA SER A 93 -7.82 -24.48 0.72
C SER A 93 -6.90 -23.46 1.41
N LYS A 94 -5.69 -23.30 0.88
CA LYS A 94 -4.76 -22.27 1.34
C LYS A 94 -5.34 -20.87 1.19
N GLN A 95 -6.05 -20.62 0.11
CA GLN A 95 -6.74 -19.38 -0.18
C GLN A 95 -7.77 -19.01 0.90
N TYR A 96 -8.61 -19.97 1.31
CA TYR A 96 -9.56 -19.76 2.40
C TYR A 96 -8.86 -19.48 3.73
N LYS A 97 -7.82 -20.26 4.05
CA LYS A 97 -7.05 -20.10 5.30
C LYS A 97 -6.36 -18.75 5.36
N ALA A 98 -5.80 -18.25 4.25
CA ALA A 98 -5.18 -16.93 4.17
C ALA A 98 -6.23 -15.82 4.39
N ALA A 99 -7.37 -15.89 3.71
CA ALA A 99 -8.48 -14.98 3.88
C ALA A 99 -9.00 -14.97 5.34
N LEU A 100 -9.16 -16.15 5.93
CA LEU A 100 -9.57 -16.29 7.33
C LEU A 100 -8.56 -15.65 8.29
N SER A 101 -7.28 -15.93 8.09
CA SER A 101 -6.21 -15.38 8.93
C SER A 101 -6.22 -13.85 8.92
N GLU A 102 -6.36 -13.25 7.74
CA GLU A 102 -6.42 -11.79 7.59
C GLU A 102 -7.65 -11.19 8.28
N MET A 103 -8.83 -11.80 8.14
CA MET A 103 -10.03 -11.31 8.82
C MET A 103 -9.93 -11.41 10.34
N VAL A 104 -9.37 -12.50 10.87
CA VAL A 104 -9.17 -12.66 12.30
C VAL A 104 -8.17 -11.65 12.84
N LYS A 105 -7.07 -11.44 12.11
CA LYS A 105 -6.04 -10.46 12.45
C LYS A 105 -6.61 -9.04 12.53
N ASN A 106 -7.53 -8.71 11.63
CA ASN A 106 -8.16 -7.39 11.55
C ASN A 106 -9.43 -7.24 12.42
N GLY A 107 -9.77 -8.24 13.21
CA GLY A 107 -10.93 -8.20 14.11
C GLY A 107 -12.30 -8.23 13.39
N ASN A 108 -12.33 -8.56 12.10
CA ASN A 108 -13.52 -8.57 11.26
C ASN A 108 -14.24 -9.93 11.20
N GLY A 109 -14.07 -10.79 12.17
CA GLY A 109 -14.62 -12.13 12.19
C GLY A 109 -16.15 -12.21 12.07
N ALA A 110 -16.88 -11.15 12.44
CA ALA A 110 -18.33 -11.06 12.24
C ALA A 110 -18.74 -11.13 10.75
N MET A 111 -17.85 -10.74 9.81
CA MET A 111 -18.10 -10.86 8.36
C MET A 111 -18.01 -12.30 7.86
N PHE A 112 -17.50 -13.24 8.64
CA PHE A 112 -17.36 -14.65 8.27
C PHE A 112 -18.67 -15.44 8.24
N THR A 113 -19.78 -14.83 8.59
CA THR A 113 -21.12 -15.40 8.37
C THR A 113 -21.67 -15.04 6.98
N ASN A 114 -21.04 -14.13 6.27
CA ASN A 114 -21.47 -13.71 4.93
C ASN A 114 -20.64 -14.41 3.85
N VAL A 115 -21.24 -15.37 3.17
CA VAL A 115 -20.62 -16.16 2.08
C VAL A 115 -20.02 -15.28 0.99
N GLN A 116 -20.72 -14.21 0.59
CA GLN A 116 -20.24 -13.32 -0.48
C GLN A 116 -19.00 -12.53 -0.02
N ALA A 117 -18.99 -12.05 1.22
CA ALA A 117 -17.83 -11.37 1.78
C ALA A 117 -16.60 -12.30 1.82
N ILE A 118 -16.79 -13.57 2.20
CA ILE A 118 -15.73 -14.58 2.18
C ILE A 118 -15.21 -14.81 0.75
N LYS A 119 -16.09 -14.96 -0.23
CA LYS A 119 -15.69 -15.12 -1.64
C LYS A 119 -14.90 -13.92 -2.14
N ASN A 120 -15.36 -12.70 -1.82
CA ASN A 120 -14.67 -11.48 -2.20
C ASN A 120 -13.29 -11.38 -1.56
N LEU A 121 -13.16 -11.78 -0.29
CA LEU A 121 -11.86 -11.78 0.37
C LEU A 121 -10.95 -12.88 -0.18
N MET A 122 -11.48 -14.08 -0.40
CA MET A 122 -10.71 -15.17 -1.02
C MET A 122 -10.19 -14.78 -2.41
N SER A 123 -10.95 -13.99 -3.19
CA SER A 123 -10.50 -13.56 -4.52
C SER A 123 -9.26 -12.66 -4.51
N GLN A 124 -8.89 -12.12 -3.33
CA GLN A 124 -7.67 -11.34 -3.14
C GLN A 124 -6.42 -12.22 -2.95
N TYR A 125 -6.59 -13.54 -2.91
CA TYR A 125 -5.49 -14.50 -2.73
C TYR A 125 -5.47 -15.50 -3.88
N ASP A 126 -4.29 -15.96 -4.25
CA ASP A 126 -4.13 -17.02 -5.20
C ASP A 126 -4.40 -18.41 -4.58
N LYS A 127 -4.33 -19.46 -5.41
CA LYS A 127 -4.51 -20.86 -4.96
C LYS A 127 -3.49 -21.31 -3.89
N ASN A 128 -2.36 -20.63 -3.80
CA ASN A 128 -1.30 -20.91 -2.81
C ASN A 128 -1.51 -20.13 -1.50
N GLY A 129 -2.52 -19.25 -1.45
CA GLY A 129 -2.81 -18.39 -0.31
C GLY A 129 -1.96 -17.12 -0.28
N ASP A 130 -1.35 -16.75 -1.40
CA ASP A 130 -0.58 -15.52 -1.53
C ASP A 130 -1.49 -14.37 -1.93
N TRP A 131 -1.35 -13.24 -1.27
CA TRP A 131 -2.07 -12.04 -1.63
C TRP A 131 -1.70 -11.56 -3.03
N VAL A 132 -2.71 -11.23 -3.82
CA VAL A 132 -2.59 -10.73 -5.19
C VAL A 132 -2.79 -9.22 -5.17
N ASP A 133 -1.81 -8.47 -5.61
CA ASP A 133 -1.93 -7.03 -5.75
C ASP A 133 -3.00 -6.70 -6.84
N PRO A 134 -4.06 -5.98 -6.49
CA PRO A 134 -5.16 -5.69 -7.42
C PRO A 134 -4.74 -4.82 -8.62
N ASN A 135 -3.66 -4.04 -8.49
CA ASN A 135 -3.21 -3.14 -9.55
C ASN A 135 -2.35 -3.87 -10.59
N THR A 136 -1.53 -4.79 -10.15
CA THR A 136 -0.57 -5.49 -11.03
C THR A 136 -0.95 -6.91 -11.36
N GLY A 137 -1.84 -7.52 -10.57
CA GLY A 137 -2.19 -8.95 -10.64
C GLY A 137 -1.07 -9.88 -10.17
N LEU A 138 -0.06 -9.35 -9.49
CA LEU A 138 1.13 -10.10 -9.06
C LEU A 138 1.07 -10.43 -7.58
N THR A 139 1.67 -11.55 -7.20
CA THR A 139 1.91 -11.95 -5.80
C THR A 139 3.30 -11.51 -5.35
N GLY A 140 3.60 -11.61 -4.04
CA GLY A 140 4.93 -11.30 -3.50
C GLY A 140 5.20 -9.79 -3.34
N LEU A 141 4.16 -8.96 -3.33
CA LEU A 141 4.24 -7.51 -3.13
C LEU A 141 3.66 -7.07 -1.77
N ALA A 142 3.13 -7.99 -0.98
CA ALA A 142 2.62 -7.68 0.34
C ALA A 142 3.77 -7.48 1.35
N VAL A 143 3.79 -6.34 2.02
CA VAL A 143 4.67 -6.11 3.17
C VAL A 143 3.97 -6.62 4.42
N THR A 144 4.59 -7.58 5.10
CA THR A 144 4.11 -8.17 6.37
C THR A 144 5.06 -7.80 7.51
N ASP A 145 4.66 -8.08 8.75
CA ASP A 145 5.53 -7.83 9.90
C ASP A 145 6.80 -8.70 9.84
N GLU A 146 6.69 -9.91 9.27
CA GLU A 146 7.80 -10.86 9.12
C GLU A 146 8.83 -10.39 8.07
N ASN A 147 8.39 -9.75 6.98
CA ASN A 147 9.28 -9.35 5.88
C ASN A 147 9.64 -7.86 5.87
N ARG A 148 9.03 -7.03 6.73
CA ARG A 148 9.15 -5.56 6.74
C ARG A 148 10.58 -5.03 6.64
N ASN A 149 11.54 -5.73 7.22
CA ASN A 149 12.95 -5.32 7.21
C ASN A 149 13.80 -6.19 6.27
N SER A 150 13.39 -7.43 6.01
CA SER A 150 14.20 -8.38 5.25
C SER A 150 14.31 -8.06 3.76
N TYR A 151 13.32 -7.38 3.17
CA TYR A 151 13.37 -7.00 1.75
C TYR A 151 14.22 -5.75 1.48
N LYS A 152 14.62 -4.99 2.51
CA LYS A 152 15.36 -3.73 2.36
C LYS A 152 16.85 -3.99 2.13
N HIS A 153 17.17 -4.65 1.06
CA HIS A 153 18.54 -4.89 0.62
C HIS A 153 18.64 -4.82 -0.89
N ILE A 154 19.85 -4.47 -1.37
CA ILE A 154 20.11 -4.36 -2.81
C ILE A 154 20.22 -5.76 -3.41
N ILE A 155 19.51 -5.98 -4.51
CA ILE A 155 19.61 -7.19 -5.34
C ILE A 155 19.91 -6.81 -6.79
N SER A 156 20.33 -7.79 -7.58
CA SER A 156 20.49 -7.60 -9.02
C SER A 156 19.12 -7.44 -9.68
N ILE A 157 18.93 -6.36 -10.42
CA ILE A 157 17.74 -6.10 -11.24
C ILE A 157 18.13 -5.91 -12.70
N PRO A 158 17.21 -6.19 -13.66
CA PRO A 158 17.48 -6.07 -15.09
C PRO A 158 17.98 -4.68 -15.48
N GLU A 159 19.01 -4.63 -16.31
CA GLU A 159 19.57 -3.38 -16.82
C GLU A 159 18.53 -2.57 -17.59
N SER A 160 17.74 -3.22 -18.43
CA SER A 160 16.64 -2.57 -19.15
C SER A 160 15.62 -1.88 -18.25
N SER A 161 15.40 -2.38 -17.03
CA SER A 161 14.50 -1.70 -16.06
C SER A 161 15.16 -0.49 -15.41
N ARG A 162 16.48 -0.52 -15.22
CA ARG A 162 17.24 0.65 -14.76
C ARG A 162 17.31 1.73 -15.83
N ASP A 163 17.51 1.36 -17.11
CA ASP A 163 17.44 2.28 -18.24
C ASP A 163 16.08 2.98 -18.31
N GLU A 164 14.99 2.19 -18.24
CA GLU A 164 13.63 2.72 -18.27
C GLU A 164 13.37 3.72 -17.13
N MET A 165 13.84 3.41 -15.91
CA MET A 165 13.72 4.30 -14.76
C MET A 165 14.59 5.55 -14.90
N PHE A 166 15.83 5.42 -15.39
CA PHE A 166 16.73 6.55 -15.59
C PHE A 166 16.13 7.57 -16.56
N GLU A 167 15.68 7.12 -17.74
CA GLU A 167 15.06 7.97 -18.74
C GLU A 167 13.77 8.63 -18.23
N LEU A 168 12.94 7.86 -17.51
CA LEU A 168 11.73 8.41 -16.90
C LEU A 168 12.08 9.48 -15.86
N ALA A 169 13.00 9.18 -14.94
CA ALA A 169 13.41 10.11 -13.88
C ALA A 169 14.02 11.39 -14.46
N LYS A 170 14.86 11.28 -15.51
CA LYS A 170 15.45 12.42 -16.22
C LYS A 170 14.37 13.30 -16.87
N LYS A 171 13.44 12.67 -17.58
CA LYS A 171 12.32 13.36 -18.23
C LYS A 171 11.41 14.09 -17.23
N GLU A 172 11.06 13.43 -16.13
CA GLU A 172 10.26 14.04 -15.07
C GLU A 172 11.01 15.17 -14.38
N PHE A 173 12.30 14.98 -14.08
CA PHE A 173 13.14 15.99 -13.46
C PHE A 173 13.21 17.27 -14.30
N LEU A 174 13.38 17.14 -15.61
CA LEU A 174 13.38 18.28 -16.56
C LEU A 174 12.01 18.95 -16.62
N ARG A 175 10.93 18.18 -16.79
CA ARG A 175 9.56 18.69 -16.89
C ARG A 175 9.13 19.46 -15.64
N ASP A 176 9.48 18.94 -14.48
CA ASP A 176 8.99 19.43 -13.18
C ASP A 176 10.04 20.30 -12.46
N ASN A 177 11.11 20.71 -13.16
CA ASN A 177 12.19 21.53 -12.60
C ASN A 177 12.76 20.96 -11.29
N GLY A 178 12.95 19.64 -11.24
CA GLY A 178 13.50 18.94 -10.09
C GLY A 178 12.50 18.70 -8.94
N THR A 179 11.24 19.08 -9.09
CA THR A 179 10.18 18.75 -8.12
C THR A 179 9.49 17.44 -8.50
N LEU A 180 8.72 16.89 -7.56
CA LEU A 180 7.79 15.78 -7.82
C LEU A 180 6.37 16.35 -7.89
N ASN A 181 5.68 16.14 -9.01
CA ASN A 181 4.32 16.66 -9.23
C ASN A 181 3.18 15.76 -8.70
N GLY A 182 3.53 14.60 -8.11
CA GLY A 182 2.55 13.62 -7.59
C GLY A 182 1.94 12.69 -8.64
N ASP A 183 2.23 12.87 -9.94
CA ASP A 183 1.83 11.92 -10.98
C ASP A 183 2.78 10.72 -10.99
N THR A 184 2.30 9.56 -10.48
CA THR A 184 3.06 8.31 -10.36
C THR A 184 2.76 7.31 -11.48
N THR A 185 1.83 7.61 -12.39
CA THR A 185 1.28 6.65 -13.37
C THR A 185 2.36 5.95 -14.20
N LYS A 186 3.31 6.72 -14.75
CA LYS A 186 4.41 6.15 -15.56
C LYS A 186 5.41 5.39 -14.72
N ARG A 187 5.68 5.87 -13.52
CA ARG A 187 6.56 5.21 -12.55
C ARG A 187 5.98 3.86 -12.12
N GLU A 188 4.70 3.78 -11.83
CA GLU A 188 4.00 2.53 -11.52
C GLU A 188 4.12 1.52 -12.67
N SER A 189 4.07 1.96 -13.91
CA SER A 189 4.29 1.11 -15.08
C SER A 189 5.72 0.52 -15.11
N VAL A 190 6.75 1.33 -14.83
CA VAL A 190 8.15 0.87 -14.78
C VAL A 190 8.33 -0.18 -13.66
N TYR A 191 7.79 0.08 -12.47
CA TYR A 191 7.82 -0.88 -11.37
C TYR A 191 7.07 -2.18 -11.69
N THR A 192 5.89 -2.09 -12.30
CA THR A 192 5.12 -3.27 -12.71
C THR A 192 5.89 -4.11 -13.73
N ASN A 193 6.55 -3.48 -14.70
CA ASN A 193 7.40 -4.16 -15.68
C ASN A 193 8.60 -4.85 -15.02
N LEU A 194 9.21 -4.20 -14.03
CA LEU A 194 10.26 -4.80 -13.21
C LEU A 194 9.76 -6.06 -12.49
N TYR A 195 8.63 -5.94 -11.74
CA TYR A 195 8.10 -7.04 -10.95
C TYR A 195 7.73 -8.26 -11.78
N ARG A 196 7.25 -8.07 -13.02
CA ARG A 196 6.97 -9.17 -13.96
C ARG A 196 8.22 -9.93 -14.38
N LYS A 197 9.39 -9.29 -14.39
CA LYS A 197 10.69 -9.90 -14.74
C LYS A 197 11.33 -10.60 -13.52
N MET A 198 10.84 -10.34 -12.30
CA MET A 198 11.43 -10.84 -11.05
C MET A 198 10.69 -12.07 -10.52
N LYS A 199 11.44 -12.95 -9.84
CA LYS A 199 10.82 -14.03 -9.05
C LYS A 199 9.95 -13.44 -7.94
N LYS A 200 8.90 -14.16 -7.54
CA LYS A 200 7.96 -13.73 -6.52
C LYS A 200 8.65 -13.21 -5.24
N ASP A 201 9.62 -13.97 -4.74
CA ASP A 201 10.27 -13.69 -3.46
C ASP A 201 11.23 -12.50 -3.53
N ASP A 202 11.67 -12.14 -4.73
CA ASP A 202 12.59 -11.03 -4.97
C ASP A 202 11.88 -9.70 -5.26
N ARG A 203 10.56 -9.69 -5.48
CA ARG A 203 9.83 -8.51 -5.97
C ARG A 203 9.91 -7.33 -5.03
N LEU A 204 9.73 -7.54 -3.72
CA LEU A 204 9.86 -6.45 -2.75
C LEU A 204 11.28 -5.87 -2.72
N SER A 205 12.29 -6.73 -2.71
CA SER A 205 13.70 -6.29 -2.75
C SER A 205 14.04 -5.61 -4.07
N ALA A 206 13.46 -6.07 -5.20
CA ALA A 206 13.63 -5.41 -6.49
C ALA A 206 13.02 -4.00 -6.50
N GLY A 207 11.82 -3.85 -5.93
CA GLY A 207 11.18 -2.55 -5.78
C GLY A 207 12.02 -1.60 -4.94
N TRP A 208 12.48 -2.08 -3.78
CA TRP A 208 13.37 -1.30 -2.91
C TRP A 208 14.69 -0.93 -3.61
N THR A 209 15.29 -1.86 -4.33
CA THR A 209 16.50 -1.63 -5.11
C THR A 209 16.29 -0.56 -6.18
N MET A 210 15.18 -0.63 -6.92
CA MET A 210 14.85 0.37 -7.94
C MET A 210 14.66 1.76 -7.34
N GLU A 211 14.02 1.85 -6.16
CA GLU A 211 13.87 3.11 -5.42
C GLU A 211 15.24 3.74 -5.08
N GLN A 212 16.22 2.91 -4.66
CA GLN A 212 17.58 3.40 -4.39
C GLN A 212 18.26 3.93 -5.66
N TYR A 213 18.08 3.26 -6.82
CA TYR A 213 18.59 3.75 -8.10
C TYR A 213 17.90 5.05 -8.53
N GLU A 214 16.59 5.13 -8.45
CA GLU A 214 15.85 6.34 -8.78
C GLU A 214 16.30 7.54 -7.93
N HIS A 215 16.47 7.33 -6.63
CA HIS A 215 16.98 8.37 -5.72
C HIS A 215 18.38 8.84 -6.14
N GLN A 216 19.28 7.92 -6.48
CA GLN A 216 20.63 8.24 -6.94
C GLN A 216 20.62 9.02 -8.27
N TYR A 217 19.77 8.65 -9.22
CA TYR A 217 19.61 9.38 -10.49
C TYR A 217 19.14 10.81 -10.25
N ARG A 218 18.11 11.01 -9.44
CA ARG A 218 17.58 12.34 -9.13
C ARG A 218 18.58 13.19 -8.37
N GLN A 219 19.39 12.60 -7.50
CA GLN A 219 20.47 13.30 -6.81
C GLN A 219 21.53 13.78 -7.82
N ALA A 220 21.99 12.92 -8.71
CA ALA A 220 22.95 13.29 -9.75
C ALA A 220 22.44 14.42 -10.67
N PHE A 221 21.16 14.39 -11.03
CA PHE A 221 20.54 15.48 -11.81
C PHE A 221 20.52 16.80 -11.03
N ALA A 222 20.22 16.75 -9.73
CA ALA A 222 20.22 17.95 -8.89
C ALA A 222 21.63 18.53 -8.69
N GLU A 223 22.63 17.67 -8.55
CA GLU A 223 24.04 18.08 -8.45
C GLU A 223 24.52 18.72 -9.75
N ALA A 224 24.17 18.16 -10.89
CA ALA A 224 24.50 18.75 -12.19
C ALA A 224 23.81 20.09 -12.45
N ALA A 225 22.55 20.21 -12.09
CA ALA A 225 21.84 21.51 -12.19
C ALA A 225 22.51 22.58 -11.30
N LYS A 226 22.95 22.23 -10.08
CA LYS A 226 23.69 23.12 -9.19
C LYS A 226 25.10 23.44 -9.67
N ALA A 227 25.77 22.49 -10.33
CA ALA A 227 27.07 22.72 -10.92
C ALA A 227 26.98 23.72 -12.07
N ALA A 228 25.90 23.69 -12.87
CA ALA A 228 25.63 24.64 -13.95
C ALA A 228 25.15 26.01 -13.44
N ASP A 229 24.38 26.05 -12.35
CA ASP A 229 23.95 27.28 -11.66
C ASP A 229 23.96 27.02 -10.13
N PRO A 230 24.96 27.53 -9.39
CA PRO A 230 25.03 27.36 -7.93
C PRO A 230 23.83 27.92 -7.16
N THR A 231 23.03 28.79 -7.77
CA THR A 231 21.80 29.33 -7.18
C THR A 231 20.56 28.49 -7.48
N TRP A 232 20.71 27.44 -8.30
CA TRP A 232 19.61 26.58 -8.68
C TRP A 232 19.05 25.82 -7.45
N ARG A 233 17.74 25.67 -7.42
CA ARG A 233 16.99 24.87 -6.44
C ARG A 233 15.77 24.27 -7.12
N ALA A 234 15.26 23.18 -6.59
CA ALA A 234 14.04 22.55 -7.12
C ALA A 234 12.90 23.57 -7.26
N GLY A 235 12.21 23.52 -8.41
CA GLY A 235 11.19 24.48 -8.84
C GLY A 235 11.70 25.64 -9.68
N LYS A 236 13.03 25.90 -9.74
CA LYS A 236 13.59 26.84 -10.71
C LYS A 236 13.86 26.11 -12.04
N PRO A 237 13.75 26.81 -13.19
CA PRO A 237 14.15 26.26 -14.48
C PRO A 237 15.55 25.64 -14.43
N ILE A 238 15.70 24.45 -14.99
CA ILE A 238 16.98 23.77 -15.05
C ILE A 238 17.83 24.45 -16.11
N PRO A 239 19.11 24.78 -15.84
CA PRO A 239 20.00 25.36 -16.82
C PRO A 239 20.09 24.51 -18.08
N ALA A 240 20.04 25.16 -19.26
CA ALA A 240 20.11 24.45 -20.53
C ALA A 240 21.40 23.62 -20.61
N GLY A 241 21.28 22.39 -21.08
CA GLY A 241 22.41 21.47 -21.21
C GLY A 241 22.96 20.88 -19.91
N ALA A 242 22.44 21.26 -18.74
CA ALA A 242 22.96 20.77 -17.43
C ALA A 242 22.94 19.24 -17.28
N LEU A 243 22.03 18.56 -17.96
CA LEU A 243 21.90 17.11 -17.88
C LEU A 243 22.39 16.35 -19.13
N ASP A 244 22.98 17.04 -20.15
CA ASP A 244 23.30 16.41 -21.43
C ASP A 244 24.39 15.34 -21.32
N GLY A 245 25.36 15.53 -20.43
CA GLY A 245 26.46 14.59 -20.21
C GLY A 245 26.19 13.50 -19.19
N ILE A 246 24.99 13.45 -18.59
CA ILE A 246 24.69 12.48 -17.55
C ILE A 246 24.10 11.24 -18.18
N THR A 247 24.78 10.11 -18.03
CA THR A 247 24.34 8.77 -18.42
C THR A 247 24.08 7.93 -17.18
N ARG A 248 23.26 6.88 -17.32
CA ARG A 248 23.00 5.93 -16.26
C ARG A 248 24.31 5.32 -15.74
N GLU A 249 25.19 4.88 -16.66
CA GLU A 249 26.47 4.25 -16.34
C GLU A 249 27.37 5.18 -15.54
N SER A 250 27.41 6.48 -15.88
CA SER A 250 28.21 7.45 -15.14
C SER A 250 27.73 7.61 -13.70
N VAL A 251 26.41 7.60 -13.48
CA VAL A 251 25.82 7.72 -12.14
C VAL A 251 26.05 6.45 -11.34
N GLU A 252 25.82 5.27 -11.92
CA GLU A 252 25.96 3.98 -11.23
C GLU A 252 27.40 3.61 -10.92
N SER A 253 28.37 4.00 -11.77
CA SER A 253 29.79 3.76 -11.53
C SER A 253 30.32 4.52 -10.30
N GLY A 254 29.79 5.72 -10.03
CA GLY A 254 30.11 6.48 -8.84
C GLY A 254 29.74 5.77 -7.53
N ARG A 255 28.71 4.90 -7.54
CA ARG A 255 28.30 4.09 -6.38
C ARG A 255 29.29 3.00 -5.99
N LYS A 256 29.94 2.37 -6.98
CA LYS A 256 30.91 1.28 -6.72
C LYS A 256 32.09 1.72 -5.86
N SER A 257 32.36 3.03 -5.77
CA SER A 257 33.43 3.57 -4.92
C SER A 257 33.00 3.83 -3.46
N VAL A 258 31.69 3.83 -3.17
CA VAL A 258 31.15 4.15 -1.83
C VAL A 258 30.81 2.89 -1.04
N ASP A 259 30.36 1.82 -1.71
CA ASP A 259 29.96 0.56 -1.04
C ASP A 259 31.14 -0.35 -0.62
N ILE A 260 32.37 0.04 -0.92
CA ILE A 260 33.60 -0.72 -0.54
C ILE A 260 34.19 -0.24 0.81
N LYS A 261 33.55 0.72 1.47
CA LYS A 261 34.02 1.23 2.78
C LYS A 261 33.00 0.94 3.89
N VAL A 262 32.61 -0.30 4.07
CA VAL A 262 31.95 -0.79 5.29
C VAL A 262 32.69 -2.02 5.80
#